data_d65f37d2023ae49da133fcf2f91cdca5
#
_entry.id   d65f37d2023ae49da133fcf2f91cdca5
#
_cell.length_a   1.000
_cell.length_b   1.000
_cell.length_c   1.000
_cell.angle_alpha   90.00
_cell.angle_beta   90.00
_cell.angle_gamma   90.00
#
_symmetry.space_group_name_H-M   'P 1'
#
loop_
_entity.id
_entity.type
_entity.pdbx_description
1 polymer ?
#
loop_
_entity_poly.entity_id
_entity_poly.type
_entity_poly.pdbx_seq_one_letter_code
_entity_poly.pdbx_strand_id
1 'polypeptide(L)'
;MIFEQPAALRRRIREVTNREASSKLNIFEDTSEFMSIDAGDILRLSGNDYLVMGHAREGRFGIDEQPKFWVKTSIDLTTGAKKIIKMVFRETFNSRIGETVFRCLRSPEKESAILRKMHGHPNFMHGQSAHDAAGNLVRIIDFISGHSLYDYLREQKMSHEEYYRQELSKVMQLFMKCIEAIAHLHKQGLHHGDIRADHIIIKNKMDTYVWIDFDYEVDYLNYDLFCLGNVLQQVVGKGRHSLDDIRLRPSNYPYFNNTLTPNDMSLMFGHRVTNLRRLYPYISEALNEILMRFSAGATDFYKSVNSLLEDLCFLFPS
;
A
#
# COMPACT_ATOMS: atom_id res chain seq x y z
N MET A 1 -13.02 26.68 0.87
CA MET A 1 -13.03 28.15 0.97
C MET A 1 -11.72 28.70 0.43
N ILE A 2 -11.78 29.72 -0.40
CA ILE A 2 -10.60 30.42 -0.95
C ILE A 2 -10.32 31.66 -0.08
N PHE A 3 -9.05 31.88 0.25
CA PHE A 3 -8.58 33.08 0.96
C PHE A 3 -8.00 34.07 -0.06
N GLU A 4 -8.79 35.04 -0.47
CA GLU A 4 -8.36 36.03 -1.50
C GLU A 4 -7.32 37.01 -0.95
N GLN A 5 -7.43 37.38 0.32
CA GLN A 5 -6.51 38.34 0.95
C GLN A 5 -5.28 37.65 1.54
N PRO A 6 -4.06 38.03 1.17
CA PRO A 6 -2.83 37.43 1.72
C PRO A 6 -2.73 37.47 3.23
N ALA A 7 -3.25 38.52 3.87
CA ALA A 7 -3.25 38.62 5.34
C ALA A 7 -4.15 37.57 6.01
N ALA A 8 -5.34 37.30 5.44
CA ALA A 8 -6.25 36.28 5.92
C ALA A 8 -5.64 34.87 5.75
N LEU A 9 -5.02 34.62 4.60
CA LEU A 9 -4.32 33.37 4.30
C LEU A 9 -3.18 33.13 5.30
N ARG A 10 -2.30 34.10 5.55
CA ARG A 10 -1.21 34.01 6.53
C ARG A 10 -1.72 33.74 7.96
N ARG A 11 -2.77 34.44 8.37
CA ARG A 11 -3.41 34.19 9.67
C ARG A 11 -3.91 32.76 9.76
N ARG A 12 -4.60 32.29 8.72
CA ARG A 12 -5.13 30.91 8.72
C ARG A 12 -4.05 29.83 8.75
N ILE A 13 -2.95 30.04 8.02
CA ILE A 13 -1.78 29.13 8.07
C ILE A 13 -1.24 29.06 9.50
N ARG A 14 -1.09 30.20 10.19
CA ARG A 14 -0.63 30.22 11.58
C ARG A 14 -1.59 29.46 12.51
N GLU A 15 -2.90 29.67 12.36
CA GLU A 15 -3.92 28.99 13.16
C GLU A 15 -3.85 27.46 13.04
N VAL A 16 -3.68 26.93 11.81
CA VAL A 16 -3.72 25.46 11.58
C VAL A 16 -2.38 24.76 11.77
N THR A 17 -1.24 25.50 11.70
CA THR A 17 0.09 24.91 11.77
C THR A 17 0.90 25.30 12.99
N ASN A 18 0.50 26.34 13.73
CA ASN A 18 1.30 27.03 14.73
C ASN A 18 2.66 27.55 14.20
N ARG A 19 2.75 27.82 12.89
CA ARG A 19 3.97 28.31 12.22
C ARG A 19 3.68 29.57 11.43
N GLU A 20 4.67 30.44 11.29
CA GLU A 20 4.57 31.59 10.40
C GLU A 20 4.54 31.11 8.95
N ALA A 21 3.71 31.77 8.16
CA ALA A 21 3.69 31.56 6.72
C ALA A 21 4.99 32.07 6.07
N SER A 22 5.41 31.46 4.98
CA SER A 22 6.54 31.93 4.17
C SER A 22 6.40 33.42 3.83
N SER A 23 7.50 34.14 3.74
CA SER A 23 7.52 35.55 3.29
C SER A 23 6.92 35.70 1.89
N LYS A 24 7.15 34.72 1.02
CA LYS A 24 6.54 34.59 -0.30
C LYS A 24 5.55 33.42 -0.27
N LEU A 25 4.28 33.71 -0.55
CA LEU A 25 3.23 32.73 -0.74
C LEU A 25 3.01 32.54 -2.24
N ASN A 26 3.36 31.38 -2.78
CA ASN A 26 3.02 31.02 -4.14
C ASN A 26 1.68 30.27 -4.10
N ILE A 27 0.77 30.60 -5.00
CA ILE A 27 -0.52 29.93 -5.16
C ILE A 27 -0.52 29.29 -6.54
N PHE A 28 -0.73 27.98 -6.57
CA PHE A 28 -0.77 27.17 -7.78
C PHE A 28 -2.21 26.71 -8.03
N GLU A 29 -2.76 27.05 -9.18
CA GLU A 29 -4.05 26.59 -9.70
C GLU A 29 -3.86 25.57 -10.83
N ASP A 30 -2.65 25.47 -11.36
CA ASP A 30 -2.18 24.53 -12.39
C ASP A 30 -1.10 23.63 -11.78
N THR A 31 -1.28 22.31 -11.87
CA THR A 31 -0.38 21.30 -11.31
C THR A 31 0.49 20.62 -12.37
N SER A 32 0.53 21.13 -13.61
CA SER A 32 1.34 20.55 -14.70
C SER A 32 2.82 20.45 -14.32
N GLU A 33 3.35 21.50 -13.67
CA GLU A 33 4.74 21.58 -13.21
C GLU A 33 4.85 21.22 -11.73
N PHE A 34 4.32 20.04 -11.34
CA PHE A 34 4.29 19.60 -9.93
C PHE A 34 5.67 19.54 -9.25
N MET A 35 6.76 19.47 -10.02
CA MET A 35 8.13 19.53 -9.50
C MET A 35 8.48 20.90 -8.90
N SER A 36 7.81 21.98 -9.31
CA SER A 36 8.02 23.33 -8.81
C SER A 36 7.19 23.67 -7.56
N ILE A 37 6.33 22.76 -7.11
CA ILE A 37 5.45 22.95 -5.95
C ILE A 37 6.11 22.35 -4.72
N ASP A 38 6.42 23.17 -3.72
CA ASP A 38 7.18 22.78 -2.53
C ASP A 38 6.45 23.11 -1.21
N ALA A 39 7.06 22.70 -0.10
CA ALA A 39 6.54 23.01 1.23
C ALA A 39 6.40 24.52 1.47
N GLY A 40 5.23 24.94 1.92
CA GLY A 40 4.87 26.35 2.13
C GLY A 40 4.06 26.96 0.97
N ASP A 41 3.98 26.31 -0.18
CA ASP A 41 3.14 26.71 -1.29
C ASP A 41 1.67 26.35 -1.05
N ILE A 42 0.78 27.00 -1.77
CA ILE A 42 -0.66 26.78 -1.72
C ILE A 42 -1.12 26.14 -3.03
N LEU A 43 -1.83 25.03 -2.92
CA LEU A 43 -2.60 24.46 -4.03
C LEU A 43 -4.05 24.93 -3.91
N ARG A 44 -4.54 25.64 -4.92
CA ARG A 44 -5.93 26.07 -5.00
C ARG A 44 -6.71 25.16 -5.94
N LEU A 45 -7.55 24.30 -5.35
CA LEU A 45 -8.25 23.23 -6.05
C LEU A 45 -9.73 23.19 -5.62
N SER A 46 -10.64 23.14 -6.57
CA SER A 46 -12.09 23.00 -6.31
C SER A 46 -12.65 23.98 -5.27
N GLY A 47 -12.21 25.24 -5.31
CA GLY A 47 -12.70 26.25 -4.38
C GLY A 47 -12.15 26.18 -2.96
N ASN A 48 -11.08 25.39 -2.72
CA ASN A 48 -10.38 25.30 -1.46
C ASN A 48 -8.87 25.54 -1.62
N ASP A 49 -8.27 26.10 -0.58
CA ASP A 49 -6.83 26.29 -0.48
C ASP A 49 -6.21 25.19 0.40
N TYR A 50 -5.15 24.55 -0.10
CA TYR A 50 -4.40 23.50 0.57
C TYR A 50 -2.95 23.95 0.73
N LEU A 51 -2.47 24.02 1.98
CA LEU A 51 -1.07 24.30 2.28
C LEU A 51 -0.26 23.03 2.07
N VAL A 52 0.73 23.08 1.19
CA VAL A 52 1.69 21.98 0.98
C VAL A 52 2.66 21.92 2.16
N MET A 53 2.80 20.74 2.76
CA MET A 53 3.69 20.48 3.90
C MET A 53 4.97 19.77 3.48
N GLY A 54 4.99 19.16 2.30
CA GLY A 54 6.11 18.40 1.74
C GLY A 54 5.64 17.33 0.77
N HIS A 55 6.56 16.42 0.45
CA HIS A 55 6.30 15.29 -0.43
C HIS A 55 6.06 14.00 0.37
N ALA A 56 5.19 13.12 -0.14
CA ALA A 56 5.18 11.75 0.34
C ALA A 56 6.49 11.05 -0.04
N ARG A 57 6.89 10.04 0.75
CA ARG A 57 8.10 9.26 0.52
C ARG A 57 7.75 7.78 0.37
N GLU A 58 8.51 7.08 -0.43
CA GLU A 58 8.36 5.64 -0.63
C GLU A 58 9.71 5.00 -0.90
N GLY A 59 9.96 3.84 -0.31
CA GLY A 59 11.09 3.00 -0.67
C GLY A 59 10.83 2.25 -1.97
N ARG A 60 11.72 2.39 -2.97
CA ARG A 60 11.68 1.67 -4.25
C ARG A 60 13.05 1.12 -4.60
N PHE A 61 13.07 -0.05 -5.23
CA PHE A 61 14.29 -0.67 -5.79
C PHE A 61 15.47 -0.78 -4.80
N GLY A 62 15.17 -1.00 -3.50
CA GLY A 62 16.20 -1.08 -2.47
C GLY A 62 16.77 0.26 -2.00
N ILE A 63 16.22 1.38 -2.46
CA ILE A 63 16.53 2.73 -2.00
C ILE A 63 15.38 3.20 -1.11
N ASP A 64 15.68 3.46 0.15
CA ASP A 64 14.70 3.91 1.13
C ASP A 64 14.35 5.39 0.92
N GLU A 65 13.05 5.70 1.16
CA GLU A 65 12.54 7.06 1.32
C GLU A 65 12.76 8.06 0.18
N GLN A 66 12.58 7.63 -1.07
CA GLN A 66 12.60 8.58 -2.19
C GLN A 66 11.34 9.47 -2.20
N PRO A 67 11.48 10.79 -2.43
CA PRO A 67 10.33 11.68 -2.53
C PRO A 67 9.51 11.39 -3.79
N LYS A 68 8.20 11.26 -3.63
CA LYS A 68 7.22 11.24 -4.73
C LYS A 68 6.79 12.69 -5.02
N PHE A 69 7.45 13.36 -5.94
CA PHE A 69 7.18 14.78 -6.22
C PHE A 69 5.75 15.08 -6.67
N TRP A 70 5.06 14.11 -7.27
CA TRP A 70 3.65 14.20 -7.67
C TRP A 70 2.66 13.92 -6.52
N VAL A 71 3.15 13.61 -5.31
CA VAL A 71 2.32 13.34 -4.12
C VAL A 71 2.71 14.28 -3.00
N LYS A 72 1.82 15.24 -2.69
CA LYS A 72 2.05 16.22 -1.63
C LYS A 72 1.29 15.84 -0.36
N THR A 73 1.96 15.94 0.78
CA THR A 73 1.29 16.02 2.07
C THR A 73 0.82 17.45 2.28
N SER A 74 -0.43 17.66 2.67
CA SER A 74 -1.04 18.98 2.72
C SER A 74 -1.99 19.15 3.89
N ILE A 75 -2.35 20.39 4.19
CA ILE A 75 -3.41 20.75 5.14
C ILE A 75 -4.48 21.54 4.39
N ASP A 76 -5.72 21.09 4.47
CA ASP A 76 -6.90 21.84 4.01
C ASP A 76 -7.06 23.06 4.94
N LEU A 77 -6.88 24.25 4.37
CA LEU A 77 -6.95 25.50 5.14
C LEU A 77 -8.38 25.86 5.59
N THR A 78 -9.41 25.26 5.02
CA THR A 78 -10.79 25.44 5.48
C THR A 78 -11.05 24.68 6.77
N THR A 79 -10.67 23.39 6.80
CA THR A 79 -11.02 22.47 7.90
C THR A 79 -9.88 22.25 8.89
N GLY A 80 -8.62 22.49 8.49
CA GLY A 80 -7.41 22.10 9.25
C GLY A 80 -7.05 20.61 9.08
N ALA A 81 -7.80 19.86 8.29
CA ALA A 81 -7.58 18.43 8.10
C ALA A 81 -6.34 18.16 7.22
N LYS A 82 -5.57 17.13 7.59
CA LYS A 82 -4.47 16.65 6.76
C LYS A 82 -5.00 15.94 5.52
N LYS A 83 -4.37 16.20 4.37
CA LYS A 83 -4.70 15.60 3.07
C LYS A 83 -3.44 15.11 2.38
N ILE A 84 -3.64 14.13 1.50
CA ILE A 84 -2.67 13.72 0.48
C ILE A 84 -3.21 14.19 -0.86
N ILE A 85 -2.42 14.98 -1.58
CA ILE A 85 -2.80 15.48 -2.92
C ILE A 85 -1.90 14.79 -3.94
N LYS A 86 -2.52 14.00 -4.83
CA LYS A 86 -1.83 13.32 -5.92
C LYS A 86 -2.12 14.03 -7.25
N MET A 87 -1.09 14.50 -7.90
CA MET A 87 -1.12 15.13 -9.21
C MET A 87 -0.95 14.09 -10.33
N VAL A 88 -1.12 14.50 -11.56
CA VAL A 88 -0.96 13.60 -12.72
C VAL A 88 0.52 13.25 -12.87
N PHE A 89 0.82 11.98 -12.73
CA PHE A 89 2.10 11.38 -13.09
C PHE A 89 1.84 10.08 -13.83
N ARG A 90 2.33 10.01 -15.08
CA ARG A 90 2.15 8.83 -15.94
C ARG A 90 3.46 8.08 -16.05
N GLU A 91 3.40 6.81 -15.75
CA GLU A 91 4.52 5.88 -15.79
C GLU A 91 4.06 4.58 -16.42
N THR A 92 4.88 4.01 -17.27
CA THR A 92 4.63 2.69 -17.85
C THR A 92 5.88 1.84 -17.68
N PHE A 93 5.72 0.63 -17.20
CA PHE A 93 6.80 -0.35 -17.09
C PHE A 93 6.26 -1.77 -17.29
N ASN A 94 7.16 -2.70 -17.56
CA ASN A 94 6.83 -4.11 -17.61
C ASN A 94 7.15 -4.78 -16.27
N SER A 95 6.25 -5.66 -15.83
CA SER A 95 6.46 -6.53 -14.68
C SER A 95 6.36 -7.99 -15.14
N ARG A 96 6.64 -8.94 -14.24
CA ARG A 96 6.59 -10.37 -14.59
C ARG A 96 6.15 -11.22 -13.41
N ILE A 97 5.49 -12.33 -13.72
CA ILE A 97 5.20 -13.42 -12.79
C ILE A 97 5.64 -14.71 -13.47
N GLY A 98 6.62 -15.40 -12.93
CA GLY A 98 7.28 -16.50 -13.62
C GLY A 98 7.86 -16.03 -14.95
N GLU A 99 7.43 -16.65 -16.05
CA GLU A 99 7.85 -16.28 -17.42
C GLU A 99 6.90 -15.29 -18.09
N THR A 100 5.71 -15.07 -17.52
CA THR A 100 4.73 -14.15 -18.09
C THR A 100 5.11 -12.70 -17.83
N VAL A 101 5.33 -11.93 -18.91
CA VAL A 101 5.59 -10.49 -18.87
C VAL A 101 4.30 -9.75 -19.21
N PHE A 102 3.99 -8.71 -18.45
CA PHE A 102 2.80 -7.88 -18.65
C PHE A 102 3.10 -6.41 -18.37
N ARG A 103 2.24 -5.56 -18.91
CA ARG A 103 2.38 -4.11 -18.80
C ARG A 103 1.68 -3.58 -17.55
N CYS A 104 2.33 -2.63 -16.87
CA CYS A 104 1.78 -1.83 -15.80
C CYS A 104 1.75 -0.36 -16.23
N LEU A 105 0.63 0.30 -16.02
CA LEU A 105 0.44 1.71 -16.33
C LEU A 105 -0.09 2.45 -15.09
N ARG A 106 0.56 3.54 -14.69
CA ARG A 106 0.02 4.43 -13.65
C ARG A 106 -1.13 5.25 -14.22
N SER A 107 -2.32 5.11 -13.63
CA SER A 107 -3.57 5.70 -14.11
C SER A 107 -4.26 6.52 -13.01
N PRO A 108 -4.16 7.86 -13.08
CA PRO A 108 -4.93 8.75 -12.24
C PRO A 108 -6.44 8.53 -12.33
N GLU A 109 -6.92 8.18 -13.52
CA GLU A 109 -8.33 7.95 -13.83
C GLU A 109 -8.88 6.72 -13.10
N LYS A 110 -8.10 5.65 -13.05
CA LYS A 110 -8.44 4.43 -12.32
C LYS A 110 -8.56 4.69 -10.82
N GLU A 111 -7.56 5.35 -10.21
CA GLU A 111 -7.61 5.69 -8.79
C GLU A 111 -8.82 6.58 -8.48
N SER A 112 -9.12 7.57 -9.33
CA SER A 112 -10.31 8.40 -9.21
C SER A 112 -11.61 7.58 -9.25
N ALA A 113 -11.69 6.60 -10.15
CA ALA A 113 -12.85 5.72 -10.24
C ALA A 113 -13.03 4.86 -8.97
N ILE A 114 -11.94 4.35 -8.40
CA ILE A 114 -11.97 3.57 -7.15
C ILE A 114 -12.38 4.46 -5.97
N LEU A 115 -11.79 5.65 -5.81
CA LEU A 115 -12.19 6.60 -4.77
C LEU A 115 -13.70 6.88 -4.79
N ARG A 116 -14.27 7.04 -5.97
CA ARG A 116 -15.71 7.29 -6.13
C ARG A 116 -16.56 6.06 -5.82
N LYS A 117 -16.19 4.87 -6.35
CA LYS A 117 -16.97 3.64 -6.18
C LYS A 117 -16.87 3.06 -4.76
N MET A 118 -15.72 3.22 -4.12
CA MET A 118 -15.47 2.70 -2.77
C MET A 118 -15.71 3.76 -1.69
N HIS A 119 -16.31 4.89 -2.03
CA HIS A 119 -16.65 5.94 -1.07
C HIS A 119 -17.50 5.37 0.09
N GLY A 120 -17.06 5.61 1.33
CA GLY A 120 -17.72 5.12 2.55
C GLY A 120 -17.40 3.67 2.94
N HIS A 121 -16.69 2.90 2.12
CA HIS A 121 -16.28 1.55 2.50
C HIS A 121 -15.12 1.60 3.50
N PRO A 122 -15.21 0.96 4.69
CA PRO A 122 -14.27 1.16 5.80
C PRO A 122 -12.82 0.71 5.49
N ASN A 123 -12.65 -0.23 4.56
CA ASN A 123 -11.34 -0.81 4.23
C ASN A 123 -10.66 -0.15 3.01
N PHE A 124 -11.18 0.97 2.50
CA PHE A 124 -10.54 1.73 1.42
C PHE A 124 -10.27 3.17 1.84
N MET A 125 -9.21 3.76 1.28
CA MET A 125 -8.96 5.18 1.45
C MET A 125 -10.10 6.02 0.86
N HIS A 126 -10.38 7.15 1.48
CA HIS A 126 -11.41 8.10 1.04
C HIS A 126 -10.79 9.36 0.50
N GLY A 127 -11.54 10.03 -0.34
CA GLY A 127 -11.15 11.29 -0.96
C GLY A 127 -12.06 11.67 -2.09
N GLN A 128 -11.66 12.70 -2.80
CA GLN A 128 -12.36 13.17 -4.00
C GLN A 128 -11.35 13.48 -5.11
N SER A 129 -11.82 13.56 -6.32
CA SER A 129 -11.03 14.01 -7.47
C SER A 129 -11.58 15.32 -8.01
N ALA A 130 -10.68 16.16 -8.50
CA ALA A 130 -10.97 17.46 -9.06
C ALA A 130 -10.09 17.69 -10.28
N HIS A 131 -10.52 18.59 -11.18
CA HIS A 131 -9.63 19.12 -12.21
C HIS A 131 -9.07 20.46 -11.74
N ASP A 132 -7.79 20.69 -11.98
CA ASP A 132 -7.15 21.98 -11.79
C ASP A 132 -7.46 22.95 -12.94
N ALA A 133 -6.87 24.15 -12.93
CA ALA A 133 -7.13 25.16 -13.97
C ALA A 133 -6.63 24.76 -15.38
N ALA A 134 -5.66 23.84 -15.45
CA ALA A 134 -5.15 23.29 -16.72
C ALA A 134 -5.90 22.00 -17.16
N GLY A 135 -6.87 21.53 -16.37
CA GLY A 135 -7.63 20.31 -16.65
C GLY A 135 -6.95 19.02 -16.17
N ASN A 136 -5.89 19.09 -15.37
CA ASN A 136 -5.24 17.92 -14.79
C ASN A 136 -6.12 17.30 -13.71
N LEU A 137 -6.26 15.96 -13.74
CA LEU A 137 -7.03 15.21 -12.75
C LEU A 137 -6.23 15.06 -11.44
N VAL A 138 -6.59 15.84 -10.43
CA VAL A 138 -5.96 15.82 -9.10
C VAL A 138 -6.81 15.01 -8.12
N ARG A 139 -6.19 14.13 -7.33
CA ARG A 139 -6.87 13.36 -6.28
C ARG A 139 -6.53 13.98 -4.93
N ILE A 140 -7.57 14.34 -4.18
CA ILE A 140 -7.48 14.94 -2.84
C ILE A 140 -7.96 13.89 -1.85
N ILE A 141 -7.03 13.23 -1.16
CA ILE A 141 -7.27 12.03 -0.38
C ILE A 141 -7.15 12.35 1.10
N ASP A 142 -8.02 11.79 1.92
CA ASP A 142 -7.96 11.93 3.37
C ASP A 142 -6.71 11.27 3.92
N PHE A 143 -5.96 11.99 4.75
CA PHE A 143 -4.80 11.42 5.43
C PHE A 143 -5.25 10.36 6.44
N ILE A 144 -4.70 9.16 6.34
CA ILE A 144 -4.99 8.05 7.24
C ILE A 144 -3.88 7.98 8.28
N SER A 145 -4.22 8.22 9.55
CA SER A 145 -3.29 8.04 10.67
C SER A 145 -3.22 6.56 11.03
N GLY A 146 -2.01 6.02 11.07
CA GLY A 146 -1.75 4.61 11.39
C GLY A 146 -0.34 4.20 11.00
N HIS A 147 -0.07 2.90 11.12
CA HIS A 147 1.18 2.29 10.67
C HIS A 147 0.87 1.35 9.51
N SER A 148 1.82 1.19 8.58
CA SER A 148 1.63 0.19 7.55
C SER A 148 1.69 -1.24 8.15
N LEU A 149 1.04 -2.20 7.51
CA LEU A 149 1.17 -3.61 7.89
C LEU A 149 2.65 -4.07 7.80
N TYR A 150 3.40 -3.55 6.83
CA TYR A 150 4.83 -3.82 6.71
C TYR A 150 5.60 -3.36 7.95
N ASP A 151 5.40 -2.13 8.41
CA ASP A 151 6.06 -1.59 9.60
C ASP A 151 5.61 -2.35 10.85
N TYR A 152 4.31 -2.61 10.97
CA TYR A 152 3.78 -3.39 12.08
C TYR A 152 4.48 -4.74 12.23
N LEU A 153 4.61 -5.51 11.16
CA LEU A 153 5.27 -6.82 11.19
C LEU A 153 6.76 -6.71 11.55
N ARG A 154 7.45 -5.67 11.04
CA ARG A 154 8.87 -5.44 11.26
C ARG A 154 9.19 -5.01 12.70
N GLU A 155 8.32 -4.20 13.30
CA GLU A 155 8.52 -3.62 14.63
C GLU A 155 8.23 -4.59 15.78
N GLN A 156 7.61 -5.75 15.49
CA GLN A 156 7.36 -6.78 16.49
C GLN A 156 8.69 -7.31 17.07
N LYS A 157 8.94 -7.07 18.37
CA LYS A 157 10.20 -7.47 19.04
C LYS A 157 10.28 -8.95 19.38
N MET A 158 9.13 -9.67 19.36
CA MET A 158 9.05 -11.11 19.64
C MET A 158 9.70 -11.97 18.55
N SER A 159 10.12 -13.18 18.89
CA SER A 159 10.59 -14.18 17.92
C SER A 159 9.50 -14.55 16.92
N HIS A 160 9.86 -15.20 15.80
CA HIS A 160 8.86 -15.68 14.84
C HIS A 160 7.94 -16.74 15.47
N GLU A 161 8.47 -17.62 16.34
CA GLU A 161 7.67 -18.65 16.99
C GLU A 161 6.64 -18.06 17.96
N GLU A 162 7.03 -17.07 18.76
CA GLU A 162 6.11 -16.34 19.63
C GLU A 162 5.01 -15.63 18.83
N TYR A 163 5.39 -14.94 17.74
CA TYR A 163 4.44 -14.31 16.84
C TYR A 163 3.46 -15.31 16.23
N TYR A 164 3.96 -16.43 15.72
CA TYR A 164 3.15 -17.47 15.11
C TYR A 164 2.12 -18.05 16.09
N ARG A 165 2.52 -18.26 17.36
CA ARG A 165 1.65 -18.85 18.39
C ARG A 165 0.68 -17.87 19.04
N GLN A 166 1.05 -16.59 19.14
CA GLN A 166 0.31 -15.62 19.96
C GLN A 166 -0.42 -14.54 19.13
N GLU A 167 0.17 -14.10 18.02
CA GLU A 167 -0.34 -12.94 17.26
C GLU A 167 -0.87 -13.27 15.87
N LEU A 168 -0.35 -14.33 15.22
CA LEU A 168 -0.68 -14.63 13.82
C LEU A 168 -2.18 -14.74 13.59
N SER A 169 -2.91 -15.44 14.45
CA SER A 169 -4.37 -15.62 14.27
C SER A 169 -5.11 -14.29 14.22
N LYS A 170 -4.77 -13.35 15.10
CA LYS A 170 -5.36 -12.01 15.14
C LYS A 170 -5.01 -11.22 13.87
N VAL A 171 -3.75 -11.24 13.45
CA VAL A 171 -3.30 -10.55 12.24
C VAL A 171 -3.96 -11.15 11.00
N MET A 172 -4.11 -12.48 10.95
CA MET A 172 -4.79 -13.17 9.85
C MET A 172 -6.26 -12.79 9.74
N GLN A 173 -6.99 -12.75 10.86
CA GLN A 173 -8.40 -12.35 10.83
C GLN A 173 -8.61 -10.92 10.32
N LEU A 174 -7.73 -9.99 10.70
CA LEU A 174 -7.76 -8.64 10.15
C LEU A 174 -7.36 -8.61 8.67
N PHE A 175 -6.36 -9.40 8.27
CA PHE A 175 -5.93 -9.49 6.88
C PHE A 175 -6.99 -10.13 5.98
N MET A 176 -7.73 -11.15 6.46
CA MET A 176 -8.85 -11.74 5.72
C MET A 176 -9.93 -10.69 5.40
N LYS A 177 -10.25 -9.76 6.31
CA LYS A 177 -11.14 -8.63 6.00
C LYS A 177 -10.62 -7.75 4.87
N CYS A 178 -9.29 -7.56 4.78
CA CYS A 178 -8.70 -6.87 3.65
C CYS A 178 -8.82 -7.65 2.35
N ILE A 179 -8.69 -8.98 2.38
CA ILE A 179 -8.92 -9.85 1.21
C ILE A 179 -10.39 -9.78 0.77
N GLU A 180 -11.35 -9.80 1.71
CA GLU A 180 -12.78 -9.60 1.43
C GLU A 180 -13.04 -8.27 0.71
N ALA A 181 -12.38 -7.19 1.14
CA ALA A 181 -12.49 -5.89 0.49
C ALA A 181 -11.98 -5.94 -0.96
N ILE A 182 -10.85 -6.63 -1.23
CA ILE A 182 -10.36 -6.82 -2.61
C ILE A 182 -11.35 -7.67 -3.43
N ALA A 183 -11.92 -8.73 -2.86
CA ALA A 183 -12.95 -9.52 -3.53
C ALA A 183 -14.19 -8.66 -3.87
N HIS A 184 -14.58 -7.74 -2.98
CA HIS A 184 -15.64 -6.77 -3.25
C HIS A 184 -15.25 -5.80 -4.40
N LEU A 185 -14.03 -5.30 -4.43
CA LEU A 185 -13.51 -4.44 -5.49
C LEU A 185 -13.56 -5.16 -6.85
N HIS A 186 -13.14 -6.43 -6.90
CA HIS A 186 -13.17 -7.26 -8.12
C HIS A 186 -14.60 -7.49 -8.62
N LYS A 187 -15.59 -7.67 -7.74
CA LYS A 187 -17.02 -7.77 -8.11
C LYS A 187 -17.54 -6.50 -8.79
N GLN A 188 -16.91 -5.34 -8.55
CA GLN A 188 -17.23 -4.07 -9.22
C GLN A 188 -16.49 -3.89 -10.55
N GLY A 189 -15.72 -4.92 -11.01
CA GLY A 189 -14.92 -4.87 -12.22
C GLY A 189 -13.66 -3.99 -12.08
N LEU A 190 -13.22 -3.72 -10.84
CA LEU A 190 -12.02 -2.94 -10.54
C LEU A 190 -10.96 -3.80 -9.87
N HIS A 191 -9.70 -3.44 -10.06
CA HIS A 191 -8.54 -4.12 -9.47
C HIS A 191 -7.68 -3.12 -8.70
N HIS A 192 -6.99 -3.58 -7.66
CA HIS A 192 -6.07 -2.73 -6.90
C HIS A 192 -4.84 -2.35 -7.75
N GLY A 193 -4.14 -3.34 -8.28
CA GLY A 193 -3.01 -3.17 -9.19
C GLY A 193 -1.67 -2.87 -8.51
N ASP A 194 -1.65 -2.62 -7.19
CA ASP A 194 -0.41 -2.43 -6.41
C ASP A 194 -0.57 -2.93 -4.97
N ILE A 195 -1.01 -4.18 -4.81
CA ILE A 195 -1.19 -4.79 -3.49
C ILE A 195 0.17 -5.09 -2.85
N ARG A 196 0.44 -4.44 -1.72
CA ARG A 196 1.66 -4.55 -0.91
C ARG A 196 1.32 -4.41 0.57
N ALA A 197 2.18 -4.93 1.44
CA ALA A 197 1.98 -4.79 2.88
C ALA A 197 2.10 -3.33 3.39
N ASP A 198 2.89 -2.50 2.71
CA ASP A 198 3.02 -1.07 2.99
C ASP A 198 1.84 -0.23 2.45
N HIS A 199 0.99 -0.80 1.58
CA HIS A 199 -0.26 -0.20 1.12
C HIS A 199 -1.50 -0.61 1.95
N ILE A 200 -1.30 -1.28 3.07
CA ILE A 200 -2.33 -1.56 4.07
C ILE A 200 -2.00 -0.74 5.31
N ILE A 201 -2.81 0.26 5.63
CA ILE A 201 -2.66 1.06 6.84
C ILE A 201 -3.52 0.46 7.95
N ILE A 202 -2.88 0.10 9.05
CA ILE A 202 -3.55 -0.31 10.29
C ILE A 202 -3.91 0.96 11.05
N LYS A 203 -5.20 1.23 11.16
CA LYS A 203 -5.71 2.31 12.01
C LYS A 203 -5.65 1.89 13.47
N ASN A 204 -5.63 2.88 14.35
CA ASN A 204 -5.59 2.77 15.80
C ASN A 204 -6.06 1.40 16.37
N LYS A 205 -5.20 0.78 17.19
CA LYS A 205 -5.48 -0.45 17.98
C LYS A 205 -5.76 -1.74 17.18
N MET A 206 -5.32 -1.84 15.93
CA MET A 206 -5.48 -3.04 15.08
C MET A 206 -6.94 -3.43 14.77
N ASP A 207 -7.86 -2.48 14.79
CA ASP A 207 -9.28 -2.81 14.58
C ASP A 207 -9.68 -2.72 13.10
N THR A 208 -8.94 -1.99 12.28
CA THR A 208 -9.32 -1.76 10.88
C THR A 208 -8.09 -1.61 10.00
N TYR A 209 -8.06 -2.35 8.90
CA TYR A 209 -7.13 -2.17 7.80
C TYR A 209 -7.75 -1.31 6.70
N VAL A 210 -6.94 -0.46 6.09
CA VAL A 210 -7.35 0.40 4.98
C VAL A 210 -6.37 0.25 3.83
N TRP A 211 -6.87 -0.12 2.67
CA TRP A 211 -6.12 -0.14 1.43
C TRP A 211 -5.91 1.27 0.89
N ILE A 212 -4.69 1.54 0.42
CA ILE A 212 -4.28 2.79 -0.22
C ILE A 212 -3.55 2.51 -1.54
N ASP A 213 -3.35 3.53 -2.36
CA ASP A 213 -2.47 3.51 -3.54
C ASP A 213 -2.95 2.59 -4.67
N PHE A 214 -4.09 2.92 -5.30
CA PHE A 214 -4.70 2.16 -6.40
C PHE A 214 -4.22 2.61 -7.79
N ASP A 215 -2.98 3.03 -7.92
CA ASP A 215 -2.47 3.78 -9.07
C ASP A 215 -2.31 2.96 -10.35
N TYR A 216 -2.06 1.62 -10.28
CA TYR A 216 -1.65 0.87 -11.45
C TYR A 216 -2.78 0.11 -12.12
N GLU A 217 -2.99 0.35 -13.41
CA GLU A 217 -3.64 -0.58 -14.34
C GLU A 217 -2.63 -1.64 -14.75
N VAL A 218 -3.00 -2.91 -14.61
CA VAL A 218 -2.12 -4.04 -14.87
C VAL A 218 -2.80 -4.96 -15.88
N ASP A 219 -2.13 -5.22 -16.98
CA ASP A 219 -2.60 -6.10 -18.04
C ASP A 219 -2.35 -7.59 -17.71
N TYR A 220 -2.82 -8.00 -16.53
CA TYR A 220 -2.78 -9.38 -16.05
C TYR A 220 -3.90 -9.62 -15.04
N LEU A 221 -4.89 -10.43 -15.41
CA LEU A 221 -6.14 -10.59 -14.66
C LEU A 221 -5.95 -11.01 -13.20
N ASN A 222 -5.01 -11.89 -12.91
CA ASN A 222 -4.78 -12.45 -11.58
C ASN A 222 -3.68 -11.73 -10.80
N TYR A 223 -3.24 -10.55 -11.23
CA TYR A 223 -2.14 -9.83 -10.59
C TYR A 223 -2.37 -9.58 -9.09
N ASP A 224 -3.54 -9.05 -8.75
CA ASP A 224 -3.90 -8.80 -7.35
C ASP A 224 -3.83 -10.05 -6.48
N LEU A 225 -4.22 -11.20 -7.02
CA LEU A 225 -4.19 -12.48 -6.31
C LEU A 225 -2.75 -12.92 -5.97
N PHE A 226 -1.82 -12.80 -6.92
CA PHE A 226 -0.40 -13.08 -6.66
C PHE A 226 0.21 -12.08 -5.67
N CYS A 227 -0.19 -10.81 -5.75
CA CYS A 227 0.23 -9.81 -4.81
C CYS A 227 -0.33 -10.06 -3.39
N LEU A 228 -1.59 -10.53 -3.25
CA LEU A 228 -2.14 -10.98 -1.98
C LEU A 228 -1.36 -12.17 -1.42
N GLY A 229 -0.99 -13.15 -2.24
CA GLY A 229 -0.12 -14.25 -1.83
C GLY A 229 1.22 -13.77 -1.28
N ASN A 230 1.79 -12.74 -1.88
CA ASN A 230 3.01 -12.11 -1.42
C ASN A 230 2.86 -11.40 -0.05
N VAL A 231 1.72 -10.74 0.18
CA VAL A 231 1.41 -10.16 1.50
C VAL A 231 1.14 -11.25 2.52
N LEU A 232 0.43 -12.32 2.14
CA LEU A 232 0.20 -13.48 3.00
C LEU A 232 1.51 -14.11 3.49
N GLN A 233 2.49 -14.28 2.58
CA GLN A 233 3.82 -14.77 2.98
C GLN A 233 4.47 -13.86 4.03
N GLN A 234 4.33 -12.54 3.90
CA GLN A 234 4.87 -11.60 4.89
C GLN A 234 4.11 -11.67 6.21
N VAL A 235 2.79 -11.84 6.17
CA VAL A 235 1.96 -12.00 7.38
C VAL A 235 2.36 -13.27 8.11
N VAL A 236 2.43 -14.42 7.43
CA VAL A 236 2.81 -15.70 8.04
C VAL A 236 4.25 -15.70 8.50
N GLY A 237 5.17 -15.13 7.71
CA GLY A 237 6.60 -15.08 7.99
C GLY A 237 7.01 -13.95 8.95
N LYS A 238 6.09 -13.09 9.42
CA LYS A 238 6.45 -11.89 10.20
C LYS A 238 7.39 -10.95 9.45
N GLY A 239 7.29 -10.92 8.12
CA GLY A 239 8.13 -10.11 7.24
C GLY A 239 8.59 -10.88 6.00
N ARG A 240 9.54 -10.30 5.29
CA ARG A 240 10.12 -10.90 4.08
C ARG A 240 11.30 -11.80 4.44
N HIS A 241 11.42 -12.91 3.73
CA HIS A 241 12.55 -13.83 3.87
C HIS A 241 13.15 -14.06 2.50
N SER A 242 14.38 -13.58 2.29
CA SER A 242 15.14 -13.79 1.05
C SER A 242 16.35 -14.69 1.29
N LEU A 243 16.92 -15.20 0.19
CA LEU A 243 18.19 -15.95 0.26
C LEU A 243 19.31 -15.11 0.88
N ASP A 244 19.32 -13.80 0.62
CA ASP A 244 20.34 -12.91 1.19
C ASP A 244 20.12 -12.70 2.69
N ASP A 245 18.86 -12.57 3.16
CA ASP A 245 18.57 -12.49 4.59
C ASP A 245 19.05 -13.74 5.33
N ILE A 246 18.85 -14.93 4.75
CA ILE A 246 19.29 -16.20 5.34
C ILE A 246 20.81 -16.26 5.42
N ARG A 247 21.51 -15.82 4.38
CA ARG A 247 23.00 -15.81 4.34
C ARG A 247 23.60 -14.80 5.29
N LEU A 248 23.02 -13.60 5.35
CA LEU A 248 23.55 -12.48 6.14
C LEU A 248 23.22 -12.61 7.63
N ARG A 249 22.11 -13.27 7.97
CA ARG A 249 21.60 -13.37 9.33
C ARG A 249 21.18 -14.81 9.67
N PRO A 250 22.08 -15.80 9.60
CA PRO A 250 21.73 -17.21 9.81
C PRO A 250 21.16 -17.50 11.20
N SER A 251 21.52 -16.70 12.20
CA SER A 251 20.99 -16.82 13.57
C SER A 251 19.48 -16.61 13.67
N ASN A 252 18.88 -15.91 12.70
CA ASN A 252 17.42 -15.73 12.65
C ASN A 252 16.69 -16.98 12.15
N TYR A 253 17.41 -17.97 11.64
CA TYR A 253 16.86 -19.17 11.01
C TYR A 253 17.46 -20.45 11.62
N PRO A 254 17.26 -20.70 12.93
CA PRO A 254 17.92 -21.78 13.64
C PRO A 254 17.52 -23.18 13.15
N TYR A 255 16.39 -23.31 12.47
CA TYR A 255 15.90 -24.58 11.93
C TYR A 255 16.26 -24.81 10.45
N PHE A 256 16.91 -23.83 9.82
CA PHE A 256 17.24 -23.91 8.41
C PHE A 256 18.43 -24.86 8.17
N ASN A 257 18.21 -25.87 7.34
CA ASN A 257 19.18 -26.94 7.04
C ASN A 257 19.81 -26.87 5.64
N ASN A 258 19.78 -25.69 4.99
CA ASN A 258 20.34 -25.46 3.66
C ASN A 258 19.70 -26.27 2.51
N THR A 259 18.43 -26.70 2.63
CA THR A 259 17.76 -27.55 1.64
C THR A 259 16.71 -26.82 0.78
N LEU A 260 16.89 -25.53 0.52
CA LEU A 260 16.00 -24.81 -0.40
C LEU A 260 16.25 -25.22 -1.86
N THR A 261 15.17 -25.39 -2.58
CA THR A 261 15.13 -25.64 -4.03
C THR A 261 14.45 -24.48 -4.75
N PRO A 262 14.58 -24.35 -6.07
CA PRO A 262 13.81 -23.35 -6.83
C PRO A 262 12.30 -23.45 -6.60
N ASN A 263 11.76 -24.63 -6.34
CA ASN A 263 10.33 -24.85 -6.06
C ASN A 263 9.87 -24.26 -4.74
N ASP A 264 10.78 -24.02 -3.80
CA ASP A 264 10.48 -23.39 -2.50
C ASP A 264 10.39 -21.85 -2.60
N MET A 265 10.75 -21.29 -3.75
CA MET A 265 10.83 -19.84 -3.96
C MET A 265 9.52 -19.26 -4.49
N SER A 266 9.33 -17.97 -4.31
CA SER A 266 8.18 -17.23 -4.83
C SER A 266 8.18 -17.19 -6.35
N LEU A 267 7.04 -17.48 -6.97
CA LEU A 267 6.86 -17.34 -8.40
C LEU A 267 7.02 -15.88 -8.87
N MET A 268 6.60 -14.92 -8.06
CA MET A 268 6.67 -13.49 -8.38
C MET A 268 8.04 -12.89 -8.05
N PHE A 269 8.68 -13.34 -6.97
CA PHE A 269 9.97 -12.82 -6.49
C PHE A 269 10.93 -13.97 -6.22
N GLY A 270 11.57 -14.51 -7.25
CA GLY A 270 12.38 -15.71 -7.20
C GLY A 270 13.53 -15.75 -6.18
N HIS A 271 13.85 -14.61 -5.54
CA HIS A 271 14.82 -14.53 -4.45
C HIS A 271 14.18 -14.67 -3.05
N ARG A 272 12.84 -14.74 -2.94
CA ARG A 272 12.10 -14.85 -1.68
C ARG A 272 11.62 -16.27 -1.44
N VAL A 273 11.70 -16.71 -0.21
CA VAL A 273 11.26 -18.04 0.22
C VAL A 273 9.75 -18.03 0.44
N THR A 274 9.04 -18.90 -0.27
CA THR A 274 7.60 -19.16 -0.11
C THR A 274 7.33 -20.33 0.81
N ASN A 275 8.13 -21.39 0.73
CA ASN A 275 8.04 -22.55 1.62
C ASN A 275 8.58 -22.19 3.00
N LEU A 276 7.75 -21.52 3.81
CA LEU A 276 8.18 -21.04 5.12
C LEU A 276 8.43 -22.16 6.12
N ARG A 277 7.90 -23.38 5.93
CA ARG A 277 8.23 -24.52 6.78
C ARG A 277 9.70 -24.93 6.70
N ARG A 278 10.41 -24.61 5.60
CA ARG A 278 11.87 -24.79 5.50
C ARG A 278 12.62 -23.92 6.49
N LEU A 279 12.05 -22.78 6.86
CA LEU A 279 12.64 -21.84 7.82
C LEU A 279 12.07 -22.08 9.24
N TYR A 280 10.79 -22.42 9.32
CA TYR A 280 10.02 -22.52 10.55
C TYR A 280 9.15 -23.80 10.54
N PRO A 281 9.70 -24.96 10.95
CA PRO A 281 9.02 -26.26 10.83
C PRO A 281 7.71 -26.38 11.60
N TYR A 282 7.48 -25.50 12.57
CA TYR A 282 6.26 -25.46 13.37
C TYR A 282 5.06 -24.79 12.66
N ILE A 283 5.25 -24.16 11.50
CA ILE A 283 4.14 -23.71 10.65
C ILE A 283 3.35 -24.94 10.21
N SER A 284 2.02 -24.91 10.36
CA SER A 284 1.16 -26.04 9.98
C SER A 284 1.31 -26.38 8.50
N GLU A 285 1.18 -27.65 8.16
CA GLU A 285 1.25 -28.13 6.79
C GLU A 285 0.20 -27.48 5.92
N ALA A 286 -1.05 -27.47 6.39
CA ALA A 286 -2.17 -26.86 5.66
C ALA A 286 -1.95 -25.36 5.36
N LEU A 287 -1.41 -24.57 6.30
CA LEU A 287 -1.08 -23.17 6.03
C LEU A 287 0.05 -23.04 5.02
N ASN A 288 1.07 -23.89 5.11
CA ASN A 288 2.16 -23.86 4.15
C ASN A 288 1.73 -24.32 2.74
N GLU A 289 0.77 -25.23 2.62
CA GLU A 289 0.18 -25.63 1.33
C GLU A 289 -0.51 -24.44 0.63
N ILE A 290 -1.23 -23.60 1.39
CA ILE A 290 -1.79 -22.34 0.86
C ILE A 290 -0.67 -21.43 0.32
N LEU A 291 0.43 -21.27 1.07
CA LEU A 291 1.57 -20.47 0.61
C LEU A 291 2.20 -21.07 -0.65
N MET A 292 2.37 -22.38 -0.70
CA MET A 292 3.01 -23.07 -1.83
C MET A 292 2.26 -22.91 -3.15
N ARG A 293 0.98 -22.60 -3.15
CA ARG A 293 0.23 -22.21 -4.35
C ARG A 293 0.71 -20.91 -5.01
N PHE A 294 1.60 -20.16 -4.35
CA PHE A 294 2.27 -18.96 -4.88
C PHE A 294 3.76 -19.17 -5.16
N SER A 295 4.24 -20.41 -5.06
CA SER A 295 5.64 -20.76 -5.30
C SER A 295 5.91 -21.07 -6.78
N ALA A 296 7.19 -21.07 -7.13
CA ALA A 296 7.65 -21.53 -8.45
C ALA A 296 7.44 -23.03 -8.67
N GLY A 297 7.26 -23.80 -7.60
CA GLY A 297 6.93 -25.23 -7.64
C GLY A 297 5.44 -25.54 -7.67
N ALA A 298 4.57 -24.54 -7.69
CA ALA A 298 3.13 -24.75 -7.69
C ALA A 298 2.65 -25.43 -8.98
N THR A 299 1.85 -26.46 -8.83
CA THR A 299 1.15 -27.16 -9.94
C THR A 299 -0.32 -26.77 -10.04
N ASP A 300 -0.85 -26.16 -8.97
CA ASP A 300 -2.21 -25.64 -8.88
C ASP A 300 -2.20 -24.26 -8.27
N PHE A 301 -2.83 -23.31 -8.96
CA PHE A 301 -2.90 -21.91 -8.56
C PHE A 301 -4.33 -21.52 -8.17
N TYR A 302 -4.47 -20.59 -7.23
CA TYR A 302 -5.77 -20.00 -6.99
C TYR A 302 -6.32 -19.32 -8.23
N LYS A 303 -7.63 -19.51 -8.48
CA LYS A 303 -8.32 -18.93 -9.64
C LYS A 303 -9.01 -17.60 -9.30
N SER A 304 -9.21 -17.32 -8.03
CA SER A 304 -9.87 -16.10 -7.55
C SER A 304 -9.44 -15.75 -6.14
N VAL A 305 -9.68 -14.50 -5.76
CA VAL A 305 -9.49 -14.03 -4.37
C VAL A 305 -10.43 -14.76 -3.40
N ASN A 306 -11.64 -15.13 -3.85
CA ASN A 306 -12.60 -15.86 -3.01
C ASN A 306 -12.07 -17.27 -2.67
N SER A 307 -11.47 -18.00 -3.62
CA SER A 307 -10.93 -19.34 -3.33
C SER A 307 -9.75 -19.31 -2.34
N LEU A 308 -8.93 -18.26 -2.36
CA LEU A 308 -7.92 -18.05 -1.31
C LEU A 308 -8.57 -17.77 0.05
N LEU A 309 -9.61 -16.93 0.06
CA LEU A 309 -10.31 -16.55 1.28
C LEU A 309 -11.01 -17.76 1.93
N GLU A 310 -11.64 -18.63 1.14
CA GLU A 310 -12.28 -19.86 1.60
C GLU A 310 -11.29 -20.78 2.35
N ASP A 311 -10.12 -21.01 1.78
CA ASP A 311 -9.07 -21.83 2.41
C ASP A 311 -8.55 -21.18 3.71
N LEU A 312 -8.37 -19.84 3.72
CA LEU A 312 -7.95 -19.13 4.93
C LEU A 312 -9.04 -19.15 6.02
N CYS A 313 -10.31 -18.99 5.67
CA CYS A 313 -11.42 -19.07 6.62
C CYS A 313 -11.53 -20.46 7.27
N PHE A 314 -11.20 -21.51 6.53
CA PHE A 314 -11.15 -22.87 7.07
C PHE A 314 -10.06 -23.02 8.16
N LEU A 315 -8.90 -22.40 7.97
CA LEU A 315 -7.78 -22.49 8.92
C LEU A 315 -7.90 -21.50 10.09
N PHE A 316 -8.53 -20.36 9.88
CA PHE A 316 -8.68 -19.27 10.85
C PHE A 316 -10.16 -18.91 11.00
N PRO A 317 -11.00 -19.79 11.59
CA PRO A 317 -12.39 -19.49 11.81
C PRO A 317 -12.58 -18.27 12.71
N SER A 318 -13.69 -17.51 12.47
CA SER A 318 -14.03 -16.27 13.17
C SER A 318 -14.38 -16.51 14.62
#